data_a14741c3e94a89ac4597240aa5c32381
#
_entry.id   a14741c3e94a89ac4597240aa5c32381
#
_cell.length_a   1.000
_cell.length_b   1.000
_cell.length_c   1.000
_cell.angle_alpha   90.00
_cell.angle_beta   90.00
_cell.angle_gamma   90.00
#
_symmetry.space_group_name_H-M   'P 1'
#
loop_
_entity.id
_entity.type
_entity.pdbx_description
1 polymer ?
#
loop_
_entity_poly.entity_id
_entity_poly.type
_entity_poly.pdbx_seq_one_letter_code
_entity_poly.pdbx_strand_id
1 'polypeptide(L)'
;LRDDSMVALKRIRLDQDDEGVPSTAIREISLLKELRHENVVSLLEVIHEETKLYLVFEYLDLDLKKHMDSTPHVLNDRMVVKGYVYQMCAGIAFCHSHRVLHRDLKPQNLLIDTTNNVLKLADFGLARAFGIPVRAYTHEVVTLWYRSPEILLGVRRYSTPVDVWSIGCIFAEMINQSPL
;
A
#
# COMPACT_ATOMS: atom_id res chain seq x y z
N LEU A 1 -23.25 5.26 -3.25
CA LEU A 1 -23.38 4.70 -1.89
C LEU A 1 -24.45 5.51 -1.18
N ARG A 2 -25.55 4.87 -0.73
CA ARG A 2 -26.68 5.55 -0.06
C ARG A 2 -26.66 5.35 1.46
N ASP A 3 -25.53 4.91 1.98
CA ASP A 3 -25.24 4.80 3.39
C ASP A 3 -24.19 5.85 3.74
N ASP A 4 -24.26 6.44 4.92
CA ASP A 4 -23.36 7.48 5.42
C ASP A 4 -21.94 6.92 5.74
N SER A 5 -21.49 5.89 5.00
CA SER A 5 -20.16 5.30 5.18
C SER A 5 -19.06 6.21 4.62
N MET A 6 -18.00 6.42 5.39
CA MET A 6 -16.82 7.14 4.92
C MET A 6 -16.03 6.28 3.93
N VAL A 7 -15.47 6.92 2.90
CA VAL A 7 -14.61 6.30 1.89
C VAL A 7 -13.33 7.12 1.71
N ALA A 8 -12.26 6.48 1.30
CA ALA A 8 -11.02 7.15 0.92
C ALA A 8 -10.98 7.35 -0.60
N LEU A 9 -10.78 8.60 -1.04
CA LEU A 9 -10.78 8.96 -2.45
C LEU A 9 -9.36 9.29 -2.92
N LYS A 10 -8.81 8.50 -3.83
CA LYS A 10 -7.52 8.75 -4.47
C LYS A 10 -7.72 9.27 -5.89
N ARG A 11 -7.34 10.54 -6.13
CA ARG A 11 -7.42 11.17 -7.44
C ARG A 11 -6.13 10.96 -8.23
N ILE A 12 -6.24 10.44 -9.44
CA ILE A 12 -5.16 10.32 -10.41
C ILE A 12 -5.44 11.30 -11.56
N ARG A 13 -4.46 12.11 -11.91
CA ARG A 13 -4.52 12.96 -13.10
C ARG A 13 -4.05 12.15 -14.29
N LEU A 14 -4.81 12.19 -15.39
CA LEU A 14 -4.41 11.64 -16.67
C LEU A 14 -3.74 12.76 -17.44
N ASP A 15 -2.52 12.53 -17.95
CA ASP A 15 -1.83 13.52 -18.78
C ASP A 15 -2.62 13.72 -20.09
N GLN A 16 -2.75 14.99 -20.51
CA GLN A 16 -3.56 15.36 -21.69
C GLN A 16 -2.98 14.89 -23.02
N ASP A 17 -1.71 14.46 -23.04
CA ASP A 17 -1.01 14.03 -24.26
C ASP A 17 -1.25 12.54 -24.61
N ASP A 18 -1.84 11.76 -23.70
CA ASP A 18 -2.22 10.38 -23.96
C ASP A 18 -3.72 10.26 -24.26
N GLU A 19 -4.07 9.59 -25.37
CA GLU A 19 -5.46 9.32 -25.76
C GLU A 19 -6.17 8.42 -24.73
N GLY A 20 -6.48 8.95 -23.53
CA GLY A 20 -7.26 8.26 -22.47
C GLY A 20 -6.42 7.56 -21.40
N VAL A 21 -7.05 6.66 -20.63
CA VAL A 21 -6.40 5.90 -19.55
C VAL A 21 -5.45 4.85 -20.15
N PRO A 22 -4.15 4.82 -19.78
CA PRO A 22 -3.23 3.82 -20.29
C PRO A 22 -3.77 2.39 -20.07
N SER A 23 -3.63 1.52 -21.06
CA SER A 23 -4.13 0.14 -20.99
C SER A 23 -3.50 -0.66 -19.83
N THR A 24 -2.26 -0.33 -19.46
CA THR A 24 -1.57 -0.88 -18.29
C THR A 24 -2.25 -0.49 -16.99
N ALA A 25 -2.72 0.76 -16.89
CA ALA A 25 -3.42 1.27 -15.73
C ALA A 25 -4.80 0.60 -15.56
N ILE A 26 -5.55 0.47 -16.66
CA ILE A 26 -6.85 -0.24 -16.64
C ILE A 26 -6.67 -1.67 -16.15
N ARG A 27 -5.63 -2.36 -16.63
CA ARG A 27 -5.33 -3.75 -16.21
C ARG A 27 -5.00 -3.85 -14.73
N GLU A 28 -4.14 -2.97 -14.20
CA GLU A 28 -3.77 -2.98 -12.76
C GLU A 28 -4.96 -2.61 -11.88
N ILE A 29 -5.79 -1.64 -12.28
CA ILE A 29 -7.03 -1.30 -11.57
C ILE A 29 -7.99 -2.48 -11.55
N SER A 30 -8.15 -3.17 -12.67
CA SER A 30 -9.03 -4.36 -12.75
C SER A 30 -8.54 -5.45 -11.79
N LEU A 31 -7.24 -5.71 -11.74
CA LEU A 31 -6.64 -6.66 -10.80
C LEU A 31 -6.88 -6.23 -9.34
N LEU A 32 -6.69 -4.94 -9.01
CA LEU A 32 -6.96 -4.43 -7.66
C LEU A 32 -8.42 -4.57 -7.25
N LYS A 33 -9.36 -4.41 -8.19
CA LYS A 33 -10.79 -4.57 -7.93
C LYS A 33 -11.16 -6.03 -7.59
N GLU A 34 -10.38 -6.99 -8.09
CA GLU A 34 -10.56 -8.41 -7.80
C GLU A 34 -9.92 -8.83 -6.46
N LEU A 35 -8.97 -8.03 -5.93
CA LEU A 35 -8.32 -8.32 -4.66
C LEU A 35 -9.29 -8.10 -3.49
N ARG A 36 -9.89 -9.18 -3.00
CA ARG A 36 -10.76 -9.17 -1.82
C ARG A 36 -10.19 -10.08 -0.75
N HIS A 37 -9.59 -9.48 0.26
CA HIS A 37 -8.97 -10.17 1.39
C HIS A 37 -9.08 -9.30 2.64
N GLU A 38 -9.24 -9.90 3.81
CA GLU A 38 -9.37 -9.16 5.08
C GLU A 38 -8.19 -8.23 5.39
N ASN A 39 -7.00 -8.58 4.91
CA ASN A 39 -5.77 -7.81 5.11
C ASN A 39 -5.34 -6.99 3.87
N VAL A 40 -6.25 -6.71 2.97
CA VAL A 40 -6.04 -5.84 1.80
C VAL A 40 -7.16 -4.83 1.72
N VAL A 41 -6.81 -3.54 1.58
CA VAL A 41 -7.81 -2.46 1.42
C VAL A 41 -8.57 -2.66 0.13
N SER A 42 -9.91 -2.70 0.24
CA SER A 42 -10.79 -2.97 -0.90
C SER A 42 -10.96 -1.75 -1.78
N LEU A 43 -10.77 -1.91 -3.08
CA LEU A 43 -11.20 -0.92 -4.08
C LEU A 43 -12.70 -1.10 -4.34
N LEU A 44 -13.50 -0.12 -3.86
CA LEU A 44 -14.95 -0.17 -3.91
C LEU A 44 -15.49 0.24 -5.28
N GLU A 45 -14.97 1.35 -5.81
CA GLU A 45 -15.45 1.93 -7.07
C GLU A 45 -14.32 2.65 -7.82
N VAL A 46 -14.49 2.78 -9.13
CA VAL A 46 -13.62 3.57 -10.01
C VAL A 46 -14.49 4.52 -10.78
N ILE A 47 -14.24 5.82 -10.65
CA ILE A 47 -14.99 6.89 -11.31
C ILE A 47 -14.05 7.57 -12.30
N HIS A 48 -14.45 7.64 -13.55
CA HIS A 48 -13.71 8.30 -14.61
C HIS A 48 -14.46 9.58 -15.04
N GLU A 49 -13.80 10.71 -14.90
CA GLU A 49 -14.30 12.03 -15.32
C GLU A 49 -13.27 12.70 -16.22
N GLU A 50 -13.58 12.83 -17.51
CA GLU A 50 -12.76 13.51 -18.53
C GLU A 50 -11.25 13.21 -18.41
N THR A 51 -10.50 14.03 -17.62
CA THR A 51 -9.05 13.93 -17.44
C THR A 51 -8.66 13.43 -16.04
N LYS A 52 -9.62 12.94 -15.26
CA LYS A 52 -9.40 12.52 -13.87
C LYS A 52 -9.96 11.13 -13.64
N LEU A 53 -9.19 10.34 -12.92
CA LEU A 53 -9.61 9.04 -12.45
C LEU A 53 -9.66 9.06 -10.92
N TYR A 54 -10.79 8.66 -10.35
CA TYR A 54 -10.96 8.56 -8.91
C TYR A 54 -11.07 7.09 -8.52
N LEU A 55 -10.21 6.67 -7.62
CA LEU A 55 -10.27 5.35 -7.01
C LEU A 55 -10.88 5.50 -5.62
N VAL A 56 -12.00 4.83 -5.39
CA VAL A 56 -12.75 4.87 -4.13
C VAL A 56 -12.40 3.61 -3.34
N PHE A 57 -11.76 3.79 -2.20
CA PHE A 57 -11.37 2.70 -1.30
C PHE A 57 -12.20 2.70 -0.02
N GLU A 58 -12.25 1.55 0.65
CA GLU A 58 -12.70 1.51 2.04
C GLU A 58 -11.84 2.46 2.88
N TYR A 59 -12.46 3.11 3.88
CA TYR A 59 -11.78 4.06 4.75
C TYR A 59 -11.32 3.37 6.04
N LEU A 60 -10.06 3.62 6.42
CA LEU A 60 -9.51 3.34 7.73
C LEU A 60 -8.79 4.60 8.21
N ASP A 61 -8.94 4.93 9.46
CA ASP A 61 -8.56 6.22 10.05
C ASP A 61 -7.10 6.32 10.50
N LEU A 62 -6.40 5.19 10.66
CA LEU A 62 -5.05 5.18 11.21
C LEU A 62 -4.10 4.32 10.37
N ASP A 63 -2.92 4.85 10.07
CA ASP A 63 -1.82 4.07 9.52
C ASP A 63 -0.87 3.58 10.63
N LEU A 64 -0.09 2.51 10.33
CA LEU A 64 0.82 1.90 11.30
C LEU A 64 1.87 2.89 11.81
N LYS A 65 2.34 3.84 10.99
CA LYS A 65 3.31 4.84 11.43
C LYS A 65 2.71 5.73 12.52
N LYS A 66 1.55 6.28 12.30
CA LYS A 66 0.84 7.07 13.29
C LYS A 66 0.48 6.25 14.52
N HIS A 67 0.11 4.97 14.33
CA HIS A 67 -0.17 4.06 15.44
C HIS A 67 1.06 3.86 16.32
N MET A 68 2.23 3.61 15.73
CA MET A 68 3.51 3.52 16.45
C MET A 68 3.84 4.80 17.21
N ASP A 69 3.65 5.96 16.58
CA ASP A 69 4.02 7.27 17.16
C ASP A 69 3.05 7.68 18.28
N SER A 70 1.76 7.36 18.17
CA SER A 70 0.74 7.77 19.15
C SER A 70 0.56 6.79 20.31
N THR A 71 0.83 5.51 20.10
CA THR A 71 0.60 4.44 21.09
C THR A 71 1.77 3.45 21.15
N PRO A 72 3.01 3.90 21.41
CA PRO A 72 4.21 3.05 21.35
C PRO A 72 4.14 1.85 22.31
N HIS A 73 3.41 1.98 23.43
CA HIS A 73 3.25 0.91 24.41
C HIS A 73 2.47 -0.31 23.89
N VAL A 74 1.60 -0.13 22.89
CA VAL A 74 0.82 -1.25 22.31
C VAL A 74 1.75 -2.26 21.63
N LEU A 75 2.84 -1.80 21.02
CA LEU A 75 3.84 -2.64 20.38
C LEU A 75 4.83 -3.30 21.35
N ASN A 76 4.75 -2.99 22.64
CA ASN A 76 5.46 -3.76 23.68
C ASN A 76 4.82 -5.14 23.87
N ASP A 77 3.57 -5.31 23.46
CA ASP A 77 2.93 -6.62 23.43
C ASP A 77 3.39 -7.40 22.18
N ARG A 78 4.20 -8.43 22.42
CA ARG A 78 4.71 -9.32 21.38
C ARG A 78 3.60 -10.01 20.58
N MET A 79 2.43 -10.23 21.18
CA MET A 79 1.31 -10.88 20.51
C MET A 79 0.67 -9.94 19.49
N VAL A 80 0.59 -8.64 19.77
CA VAL A 80 0.13 -7.61 18.82
C VAL A 80 1.09 -7.55 17.62
N VAL A 81 2.38 -7.43 17.88
CA VAL A 81 3.41 -7.40 16.81
C VAL A 81 3.35 -8.67 15.96
N LYS A 82 3.27 -9.85 16.60
CA LYS A 82 3.12 -11.12 15.90
C LYS A 82 1.86 -11.14 15.04
N GLY A 83 0.74 -10.64 15.57
CA GLY A 83 -0.53 -10.54 14.86
C GLY A 83 -0.42 -9.64 13.61
N TYR A 84 0.20 -8.49 13.72
CA TYR A 84 0.40 -7.60 12.57
C TYR A 84 1.34 -8.19 11.52
N VAL A 85 2.45 -8.83 11.92
CA VAL A 85 3.35 -9.53 10.99
C VAL A 85 2.62 -10.65 10.26
N TYR A 86 1.83 -11.46 10.98
CA TYR A 86 1.02 -12.51 10.37
C TYR A 86 0.06 -11.95 9.33
N GLN A 87 -0.66 -10.88 9.66
CA GLN A 87 -1.62 -10.22 8.77
C GLN A 87 -0.94 -9.62 7.53
N MET A 88 0.22 -8.97 7.69
CA MET A 88 1.04 -8.51 6.56
C MET A 88 1.42 -9.66 5.63
N CYS A 89 1.90 -10.77 6.21
CA CYS A 89 2.27 -11.95 5.43
C CYS A 89 1.07 -12.58 4.72
N ALA A 90 -0.09 -12.66 5.38
CA ALA A 90 -1.31 -13.21 4.80
C ALA A 90 -1.79 -12.35 3.62
N GLY A 91 -1.88 -11.02 3.83
CA GLY A 91 -2.29 -10.08 2.78
C GLY A 91 -1.34 -10.09 1.58
N ILE A 92 -0.02 -10.09 1.82
CA ILE A 92 0.95 -10.07 0.71
C ILE A 92 0.99 -11.43 -0.02
N ALA A 93 0.87 -12.55 0.68
CA ALA A 93 0.79 -13.88 0.07
C ALA A 93 -0.45 -13.99 -0.85
N PHE A 94 -1.59 -13.43 -0.41
CA PHE A 94 -2.78 -13.35 -1.24
C PHE A 94 -2.52 -12.52 -2.50
N CYS A 95 -1.94 -11.31 -2.38
CA CYS A 95 -1.59 -10.47 -3.55
C CYS A 95 -0.65 -11.21 -4.51
N HIS A 96 0.38 -11.86 -3.99
CA HIS A 96 1.36 -12.60 -4.79
C HIS A 96 0.73 -13.77 -5.53
N SER A 97 -0.24 -14.48 -4.93
CA SER A 97 -0.98 -15.55 -5.60
C SER A 97 -1.80 -15.05 -6.79
N HIS A 98 -2.21 -13.77 -6.76
CA HIS A 98 -2.87 -13.06 -7.86
C HIS A 98 -1.91 -12.32 -8.78
N ARG A 99 -0.57 -12.56 -8.65
CA ARG A 99 0.49 -11.93 -9.46
C ARG A 99 0.57 -10.42 -9.30
N VAL A 100 0.14 -9.90 -8.16
CA VAL A 100 0.23 -8.48 -7.79
C VAL A 100 1.36 -8.31 -6.78
N LEU A 101 2.32 -7.43 -7.08
CA LEU A 101 3.36 -6.97 -6.17
C LEU A 101 2.96 -5.62 -5.58
N HIS A 102 3.25 -5.41 -4.29
CA HIS A 102 2.99 -4.13 -3.63
C HIS A 102 4.04 -3.07 -3.99
N ARG A 103 5.32 -3.41 -3.89
CA ARG A 103 6.50 -2.61 -4.30
C ARG A 103 6.83 -1.38 -3.45
N ASP A 104 5.95 -0.94 -2.58
CA ASP A 104 6.13 0.24 -1.72
C ASP A 104 5.57 0.00 -0.32
N LEU A 105 5.85 -1.18 0.26
CA LEU A 105 5.47 -1.47 1.64
C LEU A 105 6.29 -0.60 2.60
N LYS A 106 5.57 0.10 3.46
CA LYS A 106 6.09 0.95 4.55
C LYS A 106 5.00 1.17 5.58
N PRO A 107 5.31 1.59 6.81
CA PRO A 107 4.30 1.77 7.85
C PRO A 107 3.15 2.71 7.46
N GLN A 108 3.40 3.73 6.63
CA GLN A 108 2.37 4.66 6.15
C GLN A 108 1.36 4.02 5.20
N ASN A 109 1.73 2.89 4.55
CA ASN A 109 0.87 2.15 3.60
C ASN A 109 0.20 0.93 4.26
N LEU A 110 0.26 0.82 5.57
CA LEU A 110 -0.38 -0.21 6.38
C LEU A 110 -1.45 0.45 7.25
N LEU A 111 -2.72 0.20 6.95
CA LEU A 111 -3.82 0.80 7.69
C LEU A 111 -4.29 -0.13 8.80
N ILE A 112 -4.67 0.45 9.94
CA ILE A 112 -5.05 -0.26 11.14
C ILE A 112 -6.49 0.09 11.51
N ASP A 113 -7.33 -0.93 11.67
CA ASP A 113 -8.54 -0.85 12.45
C ASP A 113 -8.18 -1.19 13.90
N THR A 114 -8.09 -0.17 14.74
CA THR A 114 -7.68 -0.32 16.14
C THR A 114 -8.76 -0.98 17.01
N THR A 115 -10.02 -0.95 16.57
CA THR A 115 -11.12 -1.57 17.28
C THR A 115 -11.06 -3.10 17.21
N ASN A 116 -10.72 -3.61 16.02
CA ASN A 116 -10.70 -5.05 15.75
C ASN A 116 -9.26 -5.61 15.65
N ASN A 117 -8.23 -4.78 15.83
CA ASN A 117 -6.82 -5.13 15.60
C ASN A 117 -6.56 -5.75 14.22
N VAL A 118 -7.21 -5.20 13.19
CA VAL A 118 -7.04 -5.65 11.81
C VAL A 118 -6.08 -4.71 11.08
N LEU A 119 -5.05 -5.29 10.47
CA LEU A 119 -4.11 -4.59 9.60
C LEU A 119 -4.45 -4.87 8.14
N LYS A 120 -4.45 -3.81 7.31
CA LYS A 120 -4.69 -3.91 5.86
C LYS A 120 -3.60 -3.24 5.05
N LEU A 121 -3.17 -3.92 3.98
CA LEU A 121 -2.26 -3.38 2.97
C LEU A 121 -2.99 -2.35 2.12
N ALA A 122 -2.43 -1.16 1.98
CA ALA A 122 -2.98 -0.06 1.19
C ALA A 122 -1.93 0.52 0.25
N ASP A 123 -2.38 1.33 -0.69
CA ASP A 123 -1.50 2.16 -1.53
C ASP A 123 -0.54 1.35 -2.41
N PHE A 124 -1.04 0.28 -3.03
CA PHE A 124 -0.30 -0.47 -4.04
C PHE A 124 0.34 0.49 -5.05
N GLY A 125 1.60 0.26 -5.41
CA GLY A 125 2.43 1.15 -6.24
C GLY A 125 1.90 1.40 -7.65
N LEU A 126 0.67 1.88 -7.75
CA LEU A 126 -0.06 2.22 -8.98
C LEU A 126 0.67 3.25 -9.85
N ALA A 127 1.57 4.04 -9.28
CA ALA A 127 2.31 5.07 -10.02
C ALA A 127 3.07 4.52 -11.23
N ARG A 128 3.49 3.25 -11.20
CA ARG A 128 4.14 2.59 -12.36
C ARG A 128 3.15 2.17 -13.44
N ALA A 129 1.93 1.81 -13.07
CA ALA A 129 0.89 1.42 -14.02
C ALA A 129 0.46 2.57 -14.91
N PHE A 130 0.45 3.77 -14.34
CA PHE A 130 0.01 4.96 -15.03
C PHE A 130 1.11 5.63 -15.86
N GLY A 131 2.32 5.02 -15.96
CA GLY A 131 3.43 5.67 -16.65
C GLY A 131 3.80 7.04 -16.05
N ILE A 132 3.20 7.37 -14.90
CA ILE A 132 3.53 8.61 -14.20
C ILE A 132 5.01 8.50 -13.87
N PRO A 133 5.88 9.36 -14.48
CA PRO A 133 7.25 9.43 -14.03
C PRO A 133 7.17 9.55 -12.51
N VAL A 134 7.90 8.70 -11.79
CA VAL A 134 8.18 8.98 -10.38
C VAL A 134 8.99 10.27 -10.44
N ARG A 135 8.27 11.39 -10.62
CA ARG A 135 8.86 12.71 -10.49
C ARG A 135 9.50 12.67 -9.12
N ALA A 136 10.78 12.97 -9.12
CA ALA A 136 11.42 13.42 -7.92
C ALA A 136 10.50 14.52 -7.36
N TYR A 137 9.56 14.11 -6.50
CA TYR A 137 8.72 15.07 -5.81
C TYR A 137 9.67 15.95 -5.06
N THR A 138 9.66 17.22 -5.42
CA THR A 138 10.34 18.29 -4.73
C THR A 138 10.19 18.06 -3.22
N HIS A 139 11.31 17.71 -2.56
CA HIS A 139 11.49 17.62 -1.10
C HIS A 139 10.75 16.54 -0.29
N GLU A 140 9.95 15.66 -0.84
CA GLU A 140 9.67 14.43 -0.12
C GLU A 140 10.82 13.45 -0.37
N VAL A 141 11.65 13.30 0.63
CA VAL A 141 12.69 12.27 0.69
C VAL A 141 11.98 10.93 0.51
N VAL A 142 12.14 10.31 -0.66
CA VAL A 142 11.60 8.96 -0.92
C VAL A 142 12.19 8.05 0.15
N THR A 143 11.34 7.53 1.02
CA THR A 143 11.77 6.66 2.11
C THR A 143 12.31 5.36 1.53
N LEU A 144 13.63 5.21 1.53
CA LEU A 144 14.34 4.05 0.96
C LEU A 144 14.55 2.94 2.00
N TRP A 145 14.24 3.17 3.26
CA TRP A 145 14.52 2.28 4.39
C TRP A 145 13.94 0.86 4.24
N TYR A 146 12.84 0.74 3.52
CA TYR A 146 12.13 -0.54 3.34
C TYR A 146 12.39 -1.19 1.98
N ARG A 147 13.25 -0.59 1.16
CA ARG A 147 13.55 -1.12 -0.18
C ARG A 147 14.57 -2.24 -0.12
N SER A 148 14.27 -3.31 -0.83
CA SER A 148 15.20 -4.44 -0.96
C SER A 148 16.48 -4.05 -1.70
N PRO A 149 17.61 -4.68 -1.37
CA PRO A 149 18.91 -4.32 -1.95
C PRO A 149 18.93 -4.44 -3.47
N GLU A 150 18.25 -5.43 -4.06
CA GLU A 150 18.17 -5.59 -5.50
C GLU A 150 17.47 -4.42 -6.20
N ILE A 151 16.46 -3.82 -5.56
CA ILE A 151 15.81 -2.60 -6.10
C ILE A 151 16.77 -1.42 -6.01
N LEU A 152 17.48 -1.25 -4.90
CA LEU A 152 18.45 -0.17 -4.71
C LEU A 152 19.63 -0.28 -5.68
N LEU A 153 20.03 -1.49 -6.04
CA LEU A 153 21.08 -1.77 -7.03
C LEU A 153 20.59 -1.68 -8.48
N GLY A 154 19.32 -1.31 -8.70
CA GLY A 154 18.79 -1.04 -10.04
C GLY A 154 18.45 -2.28 -10.86
N VAL A 155 18.22 -3.44 -10.21
CA VAL A 155 17.78 -4.64 -10.93
C VAL A 155 16.43 -4.37 -11.61
N ARG A 156 16.39 -4.59 -12.92
CA ARG A 156 15.18 -4.29 -13.73
C ARG A 156 14.05 -5.31 -13.54
N ARG A 157 14.37 -6.55 -13.19
CA ARG A 157 13.41 -7.63 -12.96
C ARG A 157 13.51 -8.07 -11.52
N TYR A 158 12.50 -7.82 -10.73
CA TYR A 158 12.35 -8.26 -9.34
C TYR A 158 11.00 -8.95 -9.15
N SER A 159 10.85 -9.71 -8.10
CA SER A 159 9.66 -10.52 -7.84
C SER A 159 9.21 -10.42 -6.37
N THR A 160 8.42 -11.35 -5.93
CA THR A 160 7.80 -11.39 -4.59
C THR A 160 8.74 -11.16 -3.39
N PRO A 161 10.04 -11.55 -3.39
CA PRO A 161 10.93 -11.30 -2.25
C PRO A 161 11.10 -9.84 -1.86
N VAL A 162 10.90 -8.89 -2.80
CA VAL A 162 11.05 -7.45 -2.50
C VAL A 162 10.05 -6.97 -1.44
N ASP A 163 8.82 -7.49 -1.48
CA ASP A 163 7.79 -7.15 -0.49
C ASP A 163 8.07 -7.85 0.85
N VAL A 164 8.62 -9.05 0.83
CA VAL A 164 9.01 -9.79 2.04
C VAL A 164 10.14 -9.09 2.78
N TRP A 165 11.13 -8.54 2.05
CA TRP A 165 12.17 -7.69 2.63
C TRP A 165 11.57 -6.49 3.37
N SER A 166 10.63 -5.79 2.74
CA SER A 166 9.96 -4.64 3.35
C SER A 166 9.21 -5.03 4.63
N ILE A 167 8.53 -6.17 4.66
CA ILE A 167 7.88 -6.71 5.87
C ILE A 167 8.92 -6.93 6.97
N GLY A 168 10.09 -7.49 6.65
CA GLY A 168 11.18 -7.68 7.61
C GLY A 168 11.66 -6.37 8.24
N CYS A 169 11.83 -5.33 7.42
CA CYS A 169 12.21 -3.99 7.89
C CYS A 169 11.14 -3.38 8.82
N ILE A 170 9.85 -3.50 8.45
CA ILE A 170 8.74 -3.01 9.25
C ILE A 170 8.62 -3.77 10.57
N PHE A 171 8.81 -5.11 10.53
CA PHE A 171 8.84 -5.93 11.74
C PHE A 171 9.94 -5.46 12.71
N ALA A 172 11.15 -5.23 12.20
CA ALA A 172 12.25 -4.72 13.02
C ALA A 172 11.94 -3.33 13.61
N GLU A 173 11.33 -2.44 12.81
CA GLU A 173 10.92 -1.11 13.29
C GLU A 173 9.86 -1.19 14.39
N MET A 174 8.88 -2.09 14.28
CA MET A 174 7.88 -2.30 15.35
C MET A 174 8.53 -2.75 16.67
N ILE A 175 9.61 -3.54 16.62
CA ILE A 175 10.33 -4.00 17.81
C ILE A 175 11.26 -2.90 18.37
N ASN A 176 12.02 -2.23 17.49
CA ASN A 176 13.03 -1.25 17.88
C ASN A 176 12.46 0.16 18.09
N GLN A 177 11.21 0.39 17.68
CA GLN A 177 10.55 1.71 17.65
C GLN A 177 11.31 2.76 16.84
N SER A 178 12.16 2.31 15.93
CA SER A 178 12.93 3.14 15.00
C SER A 178 13.24 2.34 13.73
N PRO A 179 13.30 2.97 12.56
CA PRO A 179 13.73 2.30 11.32
C PRO A 179 15.14 1.73 11.45
N LEU A 180 15.41 0.66 10.66
CA LEU A 180 16.73 0.05 10.54
C LEU A 180 17.68 0.96 9.75
#